data_407c8994c775fb98de3d7d4a6ef8063e
#
_entry.id   407c8994c775fb98de3d7d4a6ef8063e
#
_cell.length_a   1.000
_cell.length_b   1.000
_cell.length_c   1.000
_cell.angle_alpha   90.00
_cell.angle_beta   90.00
_cell.angle_gamma   90.00
#
_symmetry.space_group_name_H-M   'P 1'
#
loop_
_entity.id
_entity.type
_entity.pdbx_description
1 polymer ?
#
loop_
_entity_poly.entity_id
_entity_poly.type
_entity_poly.pdbx_seq_one_letter_code
_entity_poly.pdbx_strand_id
1 'polypeptide(L)'
;MREPEGGSAAPPVRYHVGDLAVARIAARRARTVPGVVTLRADLSQTLLGLAGTWLSPDPVPAELRAEGVAVAVRGDRADVRVTVVTELGHNCRDLAATVQHEVGAAVRETTGLDADVRVTIADIELP
;
A
#
# COMPACT_ATOMS: atom_id res chain seq x y z
N MET A 1 16.59 -1.86 40.37
CA MET A 1 16.50 -1.79 39.70
C MET A 1 16.42 -1.91 38.97
N ARG A 2 16.35 -1.97 38.94
CA ARG A 2 16.33 -1.88 38.16
C ARG A 2 16.13 -1.93 37.21
N GLU A 3 16.06 -1.59 36.98
CA GLU A 3 16.02 -1.55 36.04
C GLU A 3 16.35 -1.44 35.32
N PRO A 4 16.34 -1.57 35.33
CA PRO A 4 16.66 -1.26 34.45
C PRO A 4 16.86 -1.19 33.66
N GLU A 5 16.89 -1.37 33.90
CA GLU A 5 17.09 -1.10 33.19
C GLU A 5 17.17 -0.95 32.28
N GLY A 6 16.72 -1.33 32.37
CA GLY A 6 16.88 -1.07 31.59
C GLY A 6 16.97 -0.32 30.76
N GLY A 7 16.63 -0.16 30.47
CA GLY A 7 16.71 0.70 29.63
C GLY A 7 17.73 1.25 29.27
N SER A 8 17.91 1.03 29.58
CA SER A 8 18.69 1.74 29.38
C SER A 8 19.40 2.07 28.33
N ALA A 9 19.81 1.93 28.11
CA ALA A 9 20.89 2.52 27.51
C ALA A 9 21.03 2.37 26.04
N ALA A 10 20.18 1.58 25.43
CA ALA A 10 20.17 1.45 23.98
C ALA A 10 19.52 2.70 23.35
N PRO A 11 20.15 3.34 22.36
CA PRO A 11 19.52 4.46 21.68
C PRO A 11 18.29 3.99 20.93
N PRO A 12 17.31 4.88 20.71
CA PRO A 12 16.15 4.52 19.92
C PRO A 12 16.56 4.15 18.50
N VAL A 13 15.86 3.19 17.93
CA VAL A 13 16.10 2.79 16.56
C VAL A 13 15.63 3.91 15.64
N ARG A 14 16.48 4.32 14.71
CA ARG A 14 16.12 5.29 13.68
C ARG A 14 16.15 4.59 12.34
N TYR A 15 15.01 4.66 11.63
CA TYR A 15 14.90 4.01 10.34
C TYR A 15 13.96 4.80 9.45
N HIS A 16 14.08 4.58 8.16
CA HIS A 16 13.21 5.16 7.17
C HIS A 16 12.75 4.07 6.22
N VAL A 17 11.43 4.03 5.96
CA VAL A 17 10.85 3.08 5.02
C VAL A 17 10.43 3.85 3.78
N GLY A 18 10.98 3.46 2.65
CA GLY A 18 10.68 4.11 1.38
C GLY A 18 9.35 3.66 0.78
N ASP A 19 8.83 4.47 -0.12
CA ASP A 19 7.54 4.20 -0.79
C ASP A 19 7.54 2.85 -1.49
N LEU A 20 8.64 2.49 -2.14
CA LEU A 20 8.72 1.22 -2.87
C LEU A 20 8.59 0.02 -1.94
N ALA A 21 9.21 0.08 -0.76
CA ALA A 21 9.12 -1.01 0.20
C ALA A 21 7.67 -1.22 0.65
N VAL A 22 6.97 -0.13 0.96
CA VAL A 22 5.57 -0.21 1.36
C VAL A 22 4.70 -0.73 0.21
N ALA A 23 4.97 -0.27 -1.01
CA ALA A 23 4.22 -0.70 -2.19
C ALA A 23 4.36 -2.20 -2.43
N ARG A 24 5.55 -2.75 -2.25
CA ARG A 24 5.77 -4.20 -2.42
C ARG A 24 5.05 -5.02 -1.37
N ILE A 25 5.06 -4.57 -0.13
CA ILE A 25 4.32 -5.22 0.95
C ILE A 25 2.82 -5.21 0.64
N ALA A 26 2.31 -4.04 0.27
CA ALA A 26 0.89 -3.86 -0.04
C ALA A 26 0.46 -4.72 -1.22
N ALA A 27 1.25 -4.73 -2.30
CA ALA A 27 0.93 -5.51 -3.50
C ALA A 27 0.91 -7.00 -3.19
N ARG A 28 1.90 -7.48 -2.46
CA ARG A 28 1.98 -8.89 -2.11
C ARG A 28 0.77 -9.32 -1.27
N ARG A 29 0.42 -8.54 -0.26
CA ARG A 29 -0.70 -8.90 0.60
C ARG A 29 -2.03 -8.81 -0.14
N ALA A 30 -2.23 -7.79 -0.96
CA ALA A 30 -3.46 -7.63 -1.71
C ALA A 30 -3.72 -8.84 -2.62
N ARG A 31 -2.68 -9.40 -3.23
CA ARG A 31 -2.81 -10.56 -4.10
C ARG A 31 -3.24 -11.82 -3.37
N THR A 32 -3.07 -11.88 -2.06
CA THR A 32 -3.46 -13.05 -1.28
C THR A 32 -4.93 -13.03 -0.87
N VAL A 33 -5.63 -11.92 -1.06
CA VAL A 33 -7.03 -11.81 -0.66
C VAL A 33 -7.90 -12.59 -1.63
N PRO A 34 -8.74 -13.52 -1.15
CA PRO A 34 -9.64 -14.27 -2.03
C PRO A 34 -10.56 -13.32 -2.80
N GLY A 35 -10.69 -13.56 -4.10
CA GLY A 35 -11.49 -12.72 -4.99
C GLY A 35 -10.68 -11.70 -5.75
N VAL A 36 -9.46 -11.41 -5.34
CA VAL A 36 -8.54 -10.55 -6.10
C VAL A 36 -7.90 -11.39 -7.18
N VAL A 37 -8.17 -11.05 -8.44
CA VAL A 37 -7.60 -11.74 -9.60
C VAL A 37 -6.21 -11.19 -9.88
N THR A 38 -6.11 -9.87 -9.92
CA THR A 38 -4.84 -9.20 -10.18
C THR A 38 -4.94 -7.76 -9.70
N LEU A 39 -3.80 -7.11 -9.65
CA LEU A 39 -3.70 -5.67 -9.45
C LEU A 39 -3.49 -5.02 -10.80
N ARG A 40 -4.03 -3.82 -10.96
CA ARG A 40 -3.97 -3.11 -12.24
C ARG A 40 -3.52 -1.68 -12.00
N ALA A 41 -2.65 -1.19 -12.88
CA ALA A 41 -2.31 0.23 -12.86
C ALA A 41 -3.55 1.04 -13.27
N ASP A 42 -3.87 2.05 -12.46
CA ASP A 42 -4.98 2.94 -12.75
C ASP A 42 -4.50 3.99 -13.74
N LEU A 43 -5.15 4.05 -14.90
CA LEU A 43 -4.80 5.03 -15.94
C LEU A 43 -4.94 6.46 -15.43
N SER A 44 -5.95 6.72 -14.61
CA SER A 44 -6.13 8.03 -14.01
C SER A 44 -4.94 8.40 -13.13
N GLN A 45 -4.48 7.46 -12.31
CA GLN A 45 -3.31 7.67 -11.47
C GLN A 45 -2.06 7.86 -12.32
N THR A 46 -1.95 7.12 -13.41
CA THR A 46 -0.83 7.26 -14.33
C THR A 46 -0.79 8.66 -14.94
N LEU A 47 -1.93 9.16 -15.40
CA LEU A 47 -2.02 10.50 -15.96
C LEU A 47 -1.72 11.56 -14.92
N LEU A 48 -2.25 11.40 -13.70
CA LEU A 48 -1.94 12.29 -12.59
C LEU A 48 -0.47 12.22 -12.22
N GLY A 49 0.11 11.04 -12.29
CA GLY A 49 1.54 10.86 -12.07
C GLY A 49 2.38 11.59 -13.08
N LEU A 50 1.98 11.55 -14.36
CA LEU A 50 2.66 12.31 -15.42
C LEU A 50 2.53 13.81 -15.18
N ALA A 51 1.31 14.28 -14.87
CA ALA A 51 1.09 15.67 -14.55
C ALA A 51 1.89 16.09 -13.31
N GLY A 52 1.92 15.22 -12.29
CA GLY A 52 2.71 15.45 -11.09
C GLY A 52 4.20 15.51 -11.38
N THR A 53 4.67 14.74 -12.36
CA THR A 53 6.07 14.76 -12.77
C THR A 53 6.46 16.13 -13.34
N TRP A 54 5.54 16.79 -14.02
CA TRP A 54 5.78 18.14 -14.54
C TRP A 54 5.82 19.19 -13.42
N LEU A 55 5.09 18.94 -12.34
CA LEU A 55 4.93 19.90 -11.25
C LEU A 55 5.81 19.57 -10.03
N SER A 56 6.30 18.35 -9.94
CA SER A 56 7.08 17.86 -8.82
C SER A 56 8.41 17.30 -9.28
N PRO A 57 9.50 17.56 -8.54
CA PRO A 57 10.79 16.99 -8.88
C PRO A 57 10.90 15.49 -8.58
N ASP A 58 9.94 14.93 -7.84
CA ASP A 58 9.99 13.53 -7.41
C ASP A 58 8.91 12.70 -8.09
N PRO A 59 9.16 12.20 -9.31
CA PRO A 59 8.17 11.40 -10.02
C PRO A 59 7.94 10.06 -9.32
N VAL A 60 6.70 9.56 -9.38
CA VAL A 60 6.37 8.22 -8.88
C VAL A 60 7.04 7.19 -9.76
N PRO A 61 7.78 6.23 -9.20
CA PRO A 61 8.44 5.19 -9.98
C PRO A 61 7.44 4.40 -10.83
N ALA A 62 7.87 4.06 -12.05
CA ALA A 62 7.01 3.35 -13.00
C ALA A 62 6.57 1.99 -12.47
N GLU A 63 7.44 1.27 -11.75
CA GLU A 63 7.10 -0.03 -11.21
C GLU A 63 5.99 0.03 -10.17
N LEU A 64 5.83 1.12 -9.45
CA LEU A 64 4.73 1.26 -8.49
C LEU A 64 3.40 1.30 -9.22
N ARG A 65 3.36 2.04 -10.34
CA ARG A 65 2.16 2.13 -11.16
C ARG A 65 1.85 0.80 -11.85
N ALA A 66 2.89 0.09 -12.28
CA ALA A 66 2.73 -1.18 -12.98
C ALA A 66 2.16 -2.25 -12.05
N GLU A 67 2.43 -2.17 -10.76
CA GLU A 67 1.92 -3.13 -9.79
C GLU A 67 0.51 -2.79 -9.30
N GLY A 68 -0.05 -1.66 -9.70
CA GLY A 68 -1.38 -1.25 -9.27
C GLY A 68 -1.45 -0.71 -7.86
N VAL A 69 -0.31 -0.32 -7.31
CA VAL A 69 -0.22 0.26 -5.97
C VAL A 69 0.49 1.59 -6.06
N ALA A 70 -0.07 2.60 -5.43
CA ALA A 70 0.56 3.90 -5.28
C ALA A 70 0.70 4.21 -3.80
N VAL A 71 1.88 4.64 -3.39
CA VAL A 71 2.19 4.87 -1.98
C VAL A 71 2.87 6.23 -1.82
N ALA A 72 2.48 6.93 -0.75
CA ALA A 72 3.21 8.10 -0.27
C ALA A 72 3.45 7.93 1.22
N VAL A 73 4.71 7.86 1.62
CA VAL A 73 5.08 7.78 3.04
C VAL A 73 5.32 9.18 3.56
N ARG A 74 4.70 9.49 4.69
CA ARG A 74 4.81 10.80 5.33
C ARG A 74 4.97 10.62 6.83
N GLY A 75 6.18 10.82 7.33
CA GLY A 75 6.46 10.63 8.74
C GLY A 75 6.19 9.18 9.17
N ASP A 76 5.24 9.01 10.08
CA ASP A 76 4.85 7.70 10.59
C ASP A 76 3.62 7.12 9.88
N ARG A 77 3.21 7.72 8.77
CA ARG A 77 2.01 7.31 8.01
C ARG A 77 2.36 6.93 6.60
N ALA A 78 1.57 6.03 6.05
CA ALA A 78 1.65 5.65 4.64
C ALA A 78 0.26 5.78 4.03
N ASP A 79 0.14 6.56 2.96
CA ASP A 79 -1.08 6.61 2.16
C ASP A 79 -0.91 5.61 1.04
N VAL A 80 -1.79 4.61 1.02
CA VAL A 80 -1.69 3.48 0.09
C VAL A 80 -2.96 3.41 -0.75
N ARG A 81 -2.80 3.35 -2.07
CA ARG A 81 -3.91 3.16 -3.00
C ARG A 81 -3.68 1.86 -3.74
N VAL A 82 -4.66 0.98 -3.68
CA VAL A 82 -4.59 -0.33 -4.32
C VAL A 82 -5.72 -0.42 -5.32
N THR A 83 -5.39 -0.76 -6.56
CA THR A 83 -6.36 -0.94 -7.64
C THR A 83 -6.42 -2.41 -8.00
N VAL A 84 -7.58 -3.02 -7.83
CA VAL A 84 -7.76 -4.46 -7.99
C VAL A 84 -8.75 -4.78 -9.09
N VAL A 85 -8.57 -5.96 -9.68
CA VAL A 85 -9.57 -6.61 -10.51
C VAL A 85 -10.09 -7.79 -9.72
N THR A 86 -11.40 -7.91 -9.57
CA THR A 86 -12.04 -9.00 -8.84
C THR A 86 -12.77 -9.93 -9.81
N GLU A 87 -13.07 -11.13 -9.36
CA GLU A 87 -13.92 -12.03 -10.13
C GLU A 87 -15.38 -11.86 -9.73
N LEU A 88 -16.27 -12.15 -10.66
CA LEU A 88 -17.71 -12.13 -10.39
C LEU A 88 -18.05 -13.13 -9.29
N GLY A 89 -18.92 -12.75 -8.38
CA GLY A 89 -19.33 -13.58 -7.26
C GLY A 89 -18.91 -13.06 -5.91
N HIS A 90 -18.08 -12.04 -5.87
CA HIS A 90 -17.66 -11.39 -4.64
C HIS A 90 -18.34 -10.04 -4.50
N ASN A 91 -18.79 -9.72 -3.30
CA ASN A 91 -19.34 -8.40 -3.02
C ASN A 91 -18.18 -7.40 -2.98
N CYS A 92 -18.27 -6.35 -3.79
CA CYS A 92 -17.18 -5.39 -3.93
C CYS A 92 -16.87 -4.66 -2.63
N ARG A 93 -17.90 -4.31 -1.85
CA ARG A 93 -17.69 -3.62 -0.57
C ARG A 93 -16.93 -4.52 0.40
N ASP A 94 -17.36 -5.77 0.52
CA ASP A 94 -16.73 -6.71 1.44
C ASP A 94 -15.30 -7.01 1.02
N LEU A 95 -15.09 -7.18 -0.29
CA LEU A 95 -13.75 -7.39 -0.81
C LEU A 95 -12.84 -6.20 -0.54
N ALA A 96 -13.33 -4.99 -0.81
CA ALA A 96 -12.56 -3.78 -0.55
C ALA A 96 -12.22 -3.64 0.93
N ALA A 97 -13.16 -3.96 1.81
CA ALA A 97 -12.92 -3.90 3.25
C ALA A 97 -11.84 -4.90 3.67
N THR A 98 -11.87 -6.10 3.10
CA THR A 98 -10.87 -7.13 3.40
C THR A 98 -9.50 -6.71 2.90
N VAL A 99 -9.41 -6.21 1.67
CA VAL A 99 -8.14 -5.72 1.11
C VAL A 99 -7.58 -4.59 1.98
N GLN A 100 -8.42 -3.64 2.35
CA GLN A 100 -8.02 -2.52 3.19
C GLN A 100 -7.45 -3.00 4.51
N HIS A 101 -8.14 -3.92 5.17
CA HIS A 101 -7.71 -4.46 6.46
C HIS A 101 -6.40 -5.23 6.34
N GLU A 102 -6.33 -6.13 5.37
CA GLU A 102 -5.15 -6.99 5.19
C GLU A 102 -3.91 -6.19 4.81
N VAL A 103 -4.06 -5.26 3.88
CA VAL A 103 -2.94 -4.42 3.46
C VAL A 103 -2.48 -3.51 4.60
N GLY A 104 -3.42 -2.91 5.31
CA GLY A 104 -3.09 -2.05 6.45
C GLY A 104 -2.34 -2.80 7.53
N ALA A 105 -2.81 -4.01 7.87
CA ALA A 105 -2.15 -4.84 8.86
C ALA A 105 -0.74 -5.23 8.44
N ALA A 106 -0.57 -5.64 7.18
CA ALA A 106 0.74 -6.06 6.67
C ALA A 106 1.75 -4.91 6.69
N VAL A 107 1.32 -3.72 6.30
CA VAL A 107 2.19 -2.55 6.32
C VAL A 107 2.60 -2.22 7.76
N ARG A 108 1.64 -2.21 8.67
CA ARG A 108 1.92 -1.91 10.08
C ARG A 108 2.86 -2.94 10.70
N GLU A 109 2.58 -4.22 10.48
CA GLU A 109 3.37 -5.30 11.07
C GLU A 109 4.81 -5.30 10.58
N THR A 110 5.00 -4.96 9.32
CA THR A 110 6.34 -5.01 8.71
C THR A 110 7.12 -3.72 8.91
N THR A 111 6.45 -2.57 8.84
CA THR A 111 7.14 -1.28 8.81
C THR A 111 6.93 -0.43 10.06
N GLY A 112 5.91 -0.71 10.84
CA GLY A 112 5.53 0.13 11.98
C GLY A 112 4.76 1.39 11.58
N LEU A 113 4.49 1.60 10.30
CA LEU A 113 3.75 2.77 9.83
C LEU A 113 2.25 2.56 9.96
N ASP A 114 1.52 3.62 10.28
CA ASP A 114 0.07 3.63 10.15
C ASP A 114 -0.29 3.79 8.68
N ALA A 115 -1.11 2.89 8.17
CA ALA A 115 -1.48 2.91 6.76
C ALA A 115 -2.93 3.36 6.60
N ASP A 116 -3.13 4.36 5.74
CA ASP A 116 -4.45 4.73 5.24
C ASP A 116 -4.57 4.10 3.87
N VAL A 117 -5.40 3.05 3.76
CA VAL A 117 -5.51 2.25 2.55
C VAL A 117 -6.81 2.57 1.83
N ARG A 118 -6.71 2.91 0.55
CA ARG A 118 -7.87 3.11 -0.33
C ARG A 118 -7.84 2.07 -1.41
N VAL A 119 -9.00 1.46 -1.65
CA VAL A 119 -9.12 0.37 -2.61
C VAL A 119 -10.04 0.82 -3.74
N THR A 120 -9.57 0.63 -4.96
CA THR A 120 -10.38 0.83 -6.17
C THR A 120 -10.59 -0.52 -6.82
N ILE A 121 -11.84 -0.85 -7.10
CA ILE A 121 -12.15 -2.03 -7.91
C ILE A 121 -12.32 -1.54 -9.34
N ALA A 122 -11.30 -1.80 -10.16
CA ALA A 122 -11.24 -1.26 -11.51
C ALA A 122 -12.03 -2.09 -12.51
N ASP A 123 -12.21 -3.37 -12.23
CA ASP A 123 -12.88 -4.26 -13.18
C ASP A 123 -13.35 -5.52 -12.46
N ILE A 124 -14.31 -6.18 -13.06
CA ILE A 124 -14.82 -7.45 -12.60
C ILE A 124 -14.65 -8.45 -13.73
N GLU A 125 -13.87 -9.49 -13.49
CA GLU A 125 -13.66 -10.52 -14.49
C GLU A 125 -14.85 -11.45 -14.53
N LEU A 126 -15.43 -11.60 -15.72
CA LEU A 126 -16.58 -12.47 -15.92
C LEU A 126 -16.10 -13.85 -16.38
N PRO A 127 -16.88 -14.91 -16.06
CA PRO A 127 -16.53 -16.25 -16.52
C PRO A 127 -16.65 -16.41 -18.04
#